data_b1533401311dbf47e34ba0417f21e83e
#
_entry.id   b1533401311dbf47e34ba0417f21e83e
#
_cell.length_a   1.000
_cell.length_b   1.000
_cell.length_c   1.000
_cell.angle_alpha   90.00
_cell.angle_beta   90.00
_cell.angle_gamma   90.00
#
_symmetry.space_group_name_H-M   'P 1'
#
loop_
_entity.id
_entity.type
_entity.pdbx_description
1 polymer ?
#
loop_
_entity_poly.entity_id
_entity_poly.type
_entity_poly.pdbx_seq_one_letter_code
_entity_poly.pdbx_strand_id
1 'polypeptide(L)'
;GSISFAGIGGPKMTAAGLHSIFPVDDIAVMGPAAIIENLPRLLNRIRTTARAVIENNPDILVIIDAPEFTHRVARKVRRARPDIPIVDYVSPSVWAWRPGRAKAMRRYVDEVLALLPFEPEVHTRLGGPSCTYVGHPLIERQAWISALNSAGLAERLRLSPDRPVLLVLPGSRRSEIARLWEPFTAT
;
A
#
# COMPACT_ATOMS: atom_id res chain seq x y z
N GLY A 1 14.08 13.84 20.72
CA GLY A 1 13.79 12.44 21.08
C GLY A 1 14.17 11.53 19.94
N SER A 2 14.62 10.33 20.21
CA SER A 2 14.88 9.29 19.20
C SER A 2 13.56 8.59 18.85
N ILE A 3 13.34 8.33 17.55
CA ILE A 3 12.21 7.52 17.07
C ILE A 3 12.75 6.13 16.74
N SER A 4 12.09 5.09 17.22
CA SER A 4 12.39 3.70 16.86
C SER A 4 11.24 3.11 16.04
N PHE A 5 11.59 2.31 15.05
CA PHE A 5 10.61 1.67 14.16
C PHE A 5 10.70 0.15 14.32
N ALA A 6 9.56 -0.50 14.46
CA ALA A 6 9.42 -1.94 14.43
C ALA A 6 8.23 -2.33 13.56
N GLY A 7 8.29 -3.44 12.84
CA GLY A 7 7.14 -3.87 12.03
C GLY A 7 7.49 -4.72 10.84
N ILE A 8 6.71 -4.56 9.78
CA ILE A 8 6.88 -5.28 8.52
C ILE A 8 7.12 -4.25 7.42
N GLY A 9 8.18 -4.43 6.68
CA GLY A 9 8.55 -3.54 5.60
C GLY A 9 9.20 -4.25 4.43
N GLY A 10 9.17 -3.58 3.28
CA GLY A 10 9.87 -4.02 2.07
C GLY A 10 11.36 -3.64 2.06
N PRO A 11 12.06 -3.97 0.96
CA PRO A 11 13.52 -3.77 0.86
C PRO A 11 13.99 -2.35 1.14
N LYS A 12 13.21 -1.33 0.75
CA LYS A 12 13.55 0.08 1.01
C LYS A 12 13.48 0.45 2.49
N MET A 13 12.51 -0.09 3.23
CA MET A 13 12.43 0.11 4.68
C MET A 13 13.54 -0.64 5.40
N THR A 14 13.89 -1.84 4.94
CA THR A 14 15.02 -2.61 5.46
C THR A 14 16.35 -1.88 5.23
N ALA A 15 16.55 -1.31 4.05
CA ALA A 15 17.72 -0.48 3.75
C ALA A 15 17.79 0.80 4.62
N ALA A 16 16.64 1.28 5.11
CA ALA A 16 16.55 2.40 6.05
C ALA A 16 16.65 1.97 7.53
N GLY A 17 16.96 0.69 7.81
CA GLY A 17 17.22 0.18 9.16
C GLY A 17 16.04 -0.56 9.81
N LEU A 18 14.92 -0.77 9.14
CA LEU A 18 13.82 -1.56 9.68
C LEU A 18 14.13 -3.06 9.60
N HIS A 19 14.12 -3.75 10.75
CA HIS A 19 14.15 -5.21 10.80
C HIS A 19 12.72 -5.75 10.67
N SER A 20 12.39 -6.28 9.47
CA SER A 20 11.05 -6.81 9.22
C SER A 20 10.82 -8.12 9.97
N ILE A 21 9.66 -8.27 10.62
CA ILE A 21 9.26 -9.48 11.36
C ILE A 21 9.22 -10.71 10.46
N PHE A 22 8.85 -10.51 9.20
CA PHE A 22 8.88 -11.52 8.13
C PHE A 22 8.94 -10.83 6.75
N PRO A 23 9.27 -11.56 5.67
CA PRO A 23 9.31 -10.99 4.33
C PRO A 23 7.94 -10.41 3.91
N VAL A 24 7.93 -9.19 3.35
CA VAL A 24 6.69 -8.53 2.87
C VAL A 24 5.97 -9.35 1.79
N ASP A 25 6.70 -10.17 1.05
CA ASP A 25 6.14 -11.06 0.02
C ASP A 25 5.14 -12.08 0.57
N ASP A 26 5.22 -12.39 1.86
CA ASP A 26 4.28 -13.29 2.54
C ASP A 26 2.85 -12.75 2.59
N ILE A 27 2.68 -11.44 2.43
CA ILE A 27 1.38 -10.75 2.44
C ILE A 27 1.02 -10.12 1.10
N ALA A 28 1.92 -10.15 0.13
CA ALA A 28 1.70 -9.63 -1.23
C ALA A 28 0.87 -10.60 -2.12
N VAL A 29 -0.12 -11.27 -1.51
CA VAL A 29 -0.98 -12.23 -2.20
C VAL A 29 -2.13 -11.50 -2.88
N MET A 30 -2.30 -11.69 -4.18
CA MET A 30 -3.35 -11.06 -4.96
C MET A 30 -4.13 -12.06 -5.82
N GLY A 31 -5.44 -11.80 -5.93
CA GLY A 31 -6.39 -12.63 -6.65
C GLY A 31 -7.11 -13.64 -5.74
N PRO A 32 -8.40 -13.95 -6.05
CA PRO A 32 -9.23 -14.79 -5.18
C PRO A 32 -8.66 -16.18 -4.92
N ALA A 33 -8.16 -16.85 -5.95
CA ALA A 33 -7.58 -18.19 -5.84
C ALA A 33 -6.34 -18.21 -4.95
N ALA A 34 -5.39 -17.31 -5.21
CA ALA A 34 -4.17 -17.19 -4.42
C ALA A 34 -4.44 -16.81 -2.96
N ILE A 35 -5.48 -16.01 -2.69
CA ILE A 35 -5.90 -15.66 -1.32
C ILE A 35 -6.45 -16.91 -0.61
N ILE A 36 -7.26 -17.74 -1.29
CA ILE A 36 -7.82 -18.98 -0.70
C ILE A 36 -6.70 -19.96 -0.37
N GLU A 37 -5.80 -20.20 -1.30
CA GLU A 37 -4.66 -21.13 -1.12
C GLU A 37 -3.73 -20.70 0.03
N ASN A 38 -3.51 -19.39 0.18
CA ASN A 38 -2.61 -18.84 1.19
C ASN A 38 -3.33 -18.38 2.47
N LEU A 39 -4.64 -18.61 2.60
CA LEU A 39 -5.44 -18.11 3.72
C LEU A 39 -4.90 -18.51 5.11
N PRO A 40 -4.49 -19.76 5.38
CA PRO A 40 -3.93 -20.13 6.68
C PRO A 40 -2.65 -19.35 7.00
N ARG A 41 -1.77 -19.18 6.02
CA ARG A 41 -0.53 -18.38 6.15
C ARG A 41 -0.85 -16.92 6.42
N LEU A 42 -1.76 -16.32 5.66
CA LEU A 42 -2.17 -14.93 5.83
C LEU A 42 -2.78 -14.69 7.23
N LEU A 43 -3.66 -15.60 7.70
CA LEU A 43 -4.25 -15.50 9.04
C LEU A 43 -3.19 -15.62 10.14
N ASN A 44 -2.20 -16.50 9.96
CA ASN A 44 -1.09 -16.63 10.88
C ASN A 44 -0.25 -15.34 10.91
N ARG A 45 0.11 -14.75 9.75
CA ARG A 45 0.84 -13.49 9.66
C ARG A 45 0.09 -12.34 10.32
N ILE A 46 -1.25 -12.25 10.14
CA ILE A 46 -2.09 -11.27 10.84
C ILE A 46 -2.01 -11.45 12.36
N ARG A 47 -2.05 -12.69 12.86
CA ARG A 47 -1.95 -12.97 14.31
C ARG A 47 -0.57 -12.61 14.86
N THR A 48 0.49 -13.03 14.16
CA THR A 48 1.89 -12.74 14.52
C THR A 48 2.13 -11.24 14.60
N THR A 49 1.70 -10.49 13.57
CA THR A 49 1.85 -9.03 13.53
C THR A 49 1.08 -8.35 14.68
N ALA A 50 -0.19 -8.72 14.87
CA ALA A 50 -0.99 -8.13 15.92
C ALA A 50 -0.39 -8.40 17.31
N ARG A 51 0.13 -9.63 17.56
CA ARG A 51 0.81 -9.97 18.80
C ARG A 51 2.08 -9.13 18.99
N ALA A 52 2.92 -9.03 17.96
CA ALA A 52 4.13 -8.22 18.03
C ALA A 52 3.83 -6.74 18.36
N VAL A 53 2.78 -6.16 17.77
CA VAL A 53 2.37 -4.78 18.10
C VAL A 53 1.92 -4.68 19.56
N ILE A 54 1.10 -5.63 20.04
CA ILE A 54 0.57 -5.62 21.42
C ILE A 54 1.72 -5.76 22.44
N GLU A 55 2.68 -6.66 22.17
CA GLU A 55 3.85 -6.91 23.03
C GLU A 55 4.84 -5.74 23.07
N ASN A 56 5.07 -5.11 21.91
CA ASN A 56 5.97 -3.95 21.82
C ASN A 56 5.37 -2.66 22.39
N ASN A 57 4.05 -2.60 22.55
CA ASN A 57 3.34 -1.44 23.10
C ASN A 57 3.81 -0.09 22.50
N PRO A 58 3.67 0.13 21.18
CA PRO A 58 4.17 1.34 20.55
C PRO A 58 3.31 2.55 20.90
N ASP A 59 3.89 3.75 20.81
CA ASP A 59 3.17 5.02 20.96
C ASP A 59 2.13 5.22 19.84
N ILE A 60 2.35 4.61 18.66
CA ILE A 60 1.46 4.70 17.50
C ILE A 60 1.62 3.48 16.61
N LEU A 61 0.50 2.97 16.08
CA LEU A 61 0.49 1.99 15.00
C LEU A 61 0.18 2.70 13.68
N VAL A 62 1.13 2.66 12.75
CA VAL A 62 0.90 3.13 11.38
C VAL A 62 0.68 1.92 10.47
N ILE A 63 -0.48 1.84 9.85
CA ILE A 63 -0.78 0.86 8.80
C ILE A 63 -0.64 1.52 7.44
N ILE A 64 -0.05 0.81 6.46
CA ILE A 64 0.26 1.37 5.15
C ILE A 64 -0.28 0.45 4.07
N ASP A 65 -1.27 0.93 3.30
CA ASP A 65 -1.88 0.18 2.19
C ASP A 65 -2.29 -1.27 2.57
N ALA A 66 -2.41 -2.19 1.59
CA ALA A 66 -2.74 -3.61 1.77
C ALA A 66 -3.91 -3.87 2.75
N PRO A 67 -5.10 -3.27 2.55
CA PRO A 67 -6.19 -3.24 3.54
C PRO A 67 -6.72 -4.62 3.93
N GLU A 68 -6.55 -5.63 3.12
CA GLU A 68 -6.96 -7.01 3.46
C GLU A 68 -6.07 -7.64 4.55
N PHE A 69 -4.86 -7.13 4.73
CA PHE A 69 -3.96 -7.52 5.80
C PHE A 69 -3.95 -6.48 6.94
N THR A 70 -3.60 -5.25 6.63
CA THR A 70 -3.34 -4.19 7.62
C THR A 70 -4.56 -3.85 8.47
N HIS A 71 -5.73 -3.74 7.88
CA HIS A 71 -6.97 -3.47 8.63
C HIS A 71 -7.40 -4.64 9.53
N ARG A 72 -7.03 -5.88 9.19
CA ARG A 72 -7.28 -7.03 10.08
C ARG A 72 -6.35 -7.01 11.28
N VAL A 73 -5.10 -6.57 11.10
CA VAL A 73 -4.15 -6.33 12.19
C VAL A 73 -4.69 -5.22 13.10
N ALA A 74 -5.01 -4.05 12.52
CA ALA A 74 -5.54 -2.90 13.24
C ALA A 74 -6.76 -3.24 14.12
N ARG A 75 -7.72 -4.00 13.59
CA ARG A 75 -8.89 -4.46 14.38
C ARG A 75 -8.51 -5.35 15.56
N LYS A 76 -7.50 -6.20 15.42
CA LYS A 76 -7.02 -7.05 16.52
C LYS A 76 -6.30 -6.24 17.57
N VAL A 77 -5.44 -5.32 17.16
CA VAL A 77 -4.73 -4.40 18.06
C VAL A 77 -5.73 -3.54 18.80
N ARG A 78 -6.67 -2.88 18.14
CA ARG A 78 -7.72 -2.03 18.76
C ARG A 78 -8.53 -2.76 19.81
N ARG A 79 -8.82 -4.05 19.60
CA ARG A 79 -9.57 -4.86 20.59
C ARG A 79 -8.76 -5.16 21.84
N ALA A 80 -7.45 -5.39 21.69
CA ALA A 80 -6.56 -5.74 22.80
C ALA A 80 -5.98 -4.51 23.50
N ARG A 81 -5.73 -3.46 22.74
CA ARG A 81 -5.10 -2.20 23.17
C ARG A 81 -5.86 -1.01 22.56
N PRO A 82 -6.97 -0.61 23.19
CA PRO A 82 -7.79 0.52 22.71
C PRO A 82 -7.08 1.88 22.84
N ASP A 83 -6.04 1.94 23.62
CA ASP A 83 -5.22 3.12 23.94
C ASP A 83 -4.20 3.46 22.85
N ILE A 84 -3.77 2.49 22.02
CA ILE A 84 -2.80 2.75 20.95
C ILE A 84 -3.47 3.51 19.79
N PRO A 85 -2.99 4.71 19.43
CA PRO A 85 -3.45 5.42 18.23
C PRO A 85 -3.15 4.61 16.96
N ILE A 86 -4.11 4.55 16.04
CA ILE A 86 -3.97 3.82 14.77
C ILE A 86 -4.17 4.79 13.61
N VAL A 87 -3.13 4.98 12.81
CA VAL A 87 -3.12 5.81 11.62
C VAL A 87 -3.03 4.95 10.37
N ASP A 88 -3.88 5.22 9.41
CA ASP A 88 -3.91 4.57 8.11
C ASP A 88 -3.31 5.49 7.04
N TYR A 89 -2.12 5.18 6.57
CA TYR A 89 -1.47 5.89 5.47
C TYR A 89 -1.81 5.21 4.15
N VAL A 90 -2.33 5.95 3.21
CA VAL A 90 -2.97 5.52 1.95
C VAL A 90 -4.40 5.01 2.17
N SER A 91 -5.35 5.92 2.04
CA SER A 91 -6.79 5.58 2.12
C SER A 91 -7.16 4.46 1.15
N PRO A 92 -7.90 3.43 1.60
CA PRO A 92 -8.54 2.52 0.66
C PRO A 92 -9.48 3.28 -0.28
N SER A 93 -9.55 2.86 -1.54
CA SER A 93 -10.40 3.53 -2.57
C SER A 93 -11.90 3.39 -2.30
N VAL A 94 -12.35 3.85 -1.11
CA VAL A 94 -13.75 3.76 -0.65
C VAL A 94 -14.70 4.60 -1.51
N TRP A 95 -14.17 5.53 -2.28
CA TRP A 95 -14.91 6.36 -3.24
C TRP A 95 -15.28 5.60 -4.51
N ALA A 96 -14.52 4.56 -4.89
CA ALA A 96 -14.76 3.76 -6.08
C ALA A 96 -15.40 2.40 -5.78
N TRP A 97 -15.09 1.84 -4.59
CA TRP A 97 -15.44 0.46 -4.30
C TRP A 97 -15.58 0.23 -2.79
N ARG A 98 -16.62 -0.50 -2.37
CA ARG A 98 -16.93 -0.82 -0.97
C ARG A 98 -17.03 0.42 -0.05
N PRO A 99 -17.90 1.39 -0.33
CA PRO A 99 -18.02 2.63 0.46
C PRO A 99 -18.32 2.38 1.94
N GLY A 100 -19.03 1.31 2.28
CA GLY A 100 -19.27 0.90 3.67
C GLY A 100 -18.00 0.59 4.49
N ARG A 101 -16.84 0.40 3.83
CA ARG A 101 -15.55 0.23 4.49
C ARG A 101 -15.16 1.48 5.27
N ALA A 102 -15.42 2.68 4.74
CA ALA A 102 -15.14 3.93 5.43
C ALA A 102 -15.80 3.98 6.82
N LYS A 103 -17.10 3.73 6.89
CA LYS A 103 -17.83 3.67 8.17
C LYS A 103 -17.30 2.58 9.11
N ALA A 104 -16.91 1.42 8.56
CA ALA A 104 -16.34 0.34 9.35
C ALA A 104 -14.96 0.68 9.94
N MET A 105 -14.14 1.47 9.22
CA MET A 105 -12.82 1.91 9.67
C MET A 105 -12.88 2.77 10.92
N ARG A 106 -13.88 3.60 11.08
CA ARG A 106 -14.07 4.47 12.27
C ARG A 106 -14.00 3.72 13.59
N ARG A 107 -14.19 2.41 13.60
CA ARG A 107 -14.15 1.58 14.81
C ARG A 107 -12.75 1.22 15.28
N TYR A 108 -11.74 1.38 14.40
CA TYR A 108 -10.39 0.90 14.67
C TYR A 108 -9.26 1.75 14.06
N VAL A 109 -9.58 2.75 13.26
CA VAL A 109 -8.64 3.76 12.73
C VAL A 109 -9.05 5.09 13.31
N ASP A 110 -8.09 5.84 13.83
CA ASP A 110 -8.30 7.16 14.40
C ASP A 110 -8.13 8.24 13.33
N GLU A 111 -7.12 8.10 12.48
CA GLU A 111 -6.80 9.07 11.42
C GLU A 111 -6.42 8.36 10.13
N VAL A 112 -6.85 8.91 9.00
CA VAL A 112 -6.42 8.49 7.65
C VAL A 112 -5.56 9.59 7.05
N LEU A 113 -4.37 9.25 6.59
CA LEU A 113 -3.51 10.14 5.82
C LEU A 113 -3.69 9.84 4.34
N ALA A 114 -4.45 10.69 3.66
CA ALA A 114 -4.91 10.50 2.30
C ALA A 114 -3.94 11.07 1.26
N LEU A 115 -3.79 10.40 0.13
CA LEU A 115 -2.93 10.82 -0.97
C LEU A 115 -3.63 11.71 -2.00
N LEU A 116 -4.97 11.69 -2.03
CA LEU A 116 -5.76 12.43 -3.01
C LEU A 116 -6.58 13.54 -2.32
N PRO A 117 -6.65 14.74 -2.90
CA PRO A 117 -7.21 15.91 -2.24
C PRO A 117 -8.72 15.81 -1.95
N PHE A 118 -9.44 14.94 -2.65
CA PHE A 118 -10.89 14.75 -2.46
C PHE A 118 -11.24 13.69 -1.40
N GLU A 119 -10.30 12.89 -0.94
CA GLU A 119 -10.56 11.78 -0.01
C GLU A 119 -11.07 12.23 1.37
N PRO A 120 -10.62 13.35 1.96
CA PRO A 120 -11.18 13.86 3.22
C PRO A 120 -12.69 14.10 3.15
N GLU A 121 -13.17 14.73 2.07
CA GLU A 121 -14.60 14.97 1.85
C GLU A 121 -15.36 13.64 1.71
N VAL A 122 -14.79 12.68 0.99
CA VAL A 122 -15.38 11.34 0.83
C VAL A 122 -15.51 10.63 2.17
N HIS A 123 -14.45 10.64 3.01
CA HIS A 123 -14.50 10.04 4.35
C HIS A 123 -15.58 10.69 5.21
N THR A 124 -15.69 12.01 5.21
CA THR A 124 -16.73 12.76 5.92
C THR A 124 -18.13 12.32 5.47
N ARG A 125 -18.37 12.32 4.16
CA ARG A 125 -19.67 11.93 3.57
C ARG A 125 -20.06 10.48 3.88
N LEU A 126 -19.08 9.57 3.90
CA LEU A 126 -19.30 8.14 4.16
C LEU A 126 -19.29 7.78 5.66
N GLY A 127 -19.12 8.76 6.55
CA GLY A 127 -19.05 8.54 8.00
C GLY A 127 -17.81 7.74 8.42
N GLY A 128 -16.70 7.93 7.71
CA GLY A 128 -15.39 7.35 8.00
C GLY A 128 -14.69 7.99 9.19
N PRO A 129 -13.44 7.57 9.49
CA PRO A 129 -12.57 8.24 10.45
C PRO A 129 -12.16 9.63 9.96
N SER A 130 -11.55 10.42 10.84
CA SER A 130 -10.84 11.65 10.46
C SER A 130 -9.89 11.36 9.31
N CYS A 131 -9.78 12.29 8.37
CA CYS A 131 -8.99 12.09 7.16
C CYS A 131 -8.30 13.39 6.76
N THR A 132 -6.99 13.37 6.70
CA THR A 132 -6.15 14.51 6.33
C THR A 132 -5.45 14.23 4.99
N TYR A 133 -5.57 15.19 4.06
CA TYR A 133 -4.81 15.15 2.82
C TYR A 133 -3.33 15.49 3.09
N VAL A 134 -2.43 14.58 2.77
CA VAL A 134 -0.98 14.75 2.98
C VAL A 134 -0.18 14.82 1.67
N GLY A 135 -0.84 14.66 0.53
CA GLY A 135 -0.18 14.65 -0.77
C GLY A 135 0.39 13.29 -1.16
N HIS A 136 0.75 13.17 -2.44
CA HIS A 136 1.28 11.92 -2.98
C HIS A 136 2.82 11.93 -2.96
N PRO A 137 3.49 10.86 -2.48
CA PRO A 137 4.97 10.84 -2.34
C PRO A 137 5.73 10.99 -3.67
N LEU A 138 5.07 10.81 -4.82
CA LEU A 138 5.68 11.09 -6.12
C LEU A 138 6.07 12.56 -6.32
N ILE A 139 5.46 13.49 -5.57
CA ILE A 139 5.81 14.92 -5.67
C ILE A 139 7.27 15.17 -5.28
N GLU A 140 7.80 14.38 -4.34
CA GLU A 140 9.21 14.46 -3.93
C GLU A 140 10.18 14.08 -5.06
N ARG A 141 9.68 13.37 -6.08
CA ARG A 141 10.44 12.95 -7.25
C ARG A 141 10.24 13.86 -8.46
N GLN A 142 9.47 14.94 -8.33
CA GLN A 142 9.14 15.83 -9.45
C GLN A 142 10.41 16.36 -10.14
N ALA A 143 11.39 16.84 -9.38
CA ALA A 143 12.65 17.32 -9.93
C ALA A 143 13.39 16.24 -10.73
N TRP A 144 13.44 15.01 -10.21
CA TRP A 144 14.06 13.88 -10.91
C TRP A 144 13.26 13.50 -12.16
N ILE A 145 11.91 13.45 -12.09
CA ILE A 145 11.06 13.15 -13.26
C ILE A 145 11.24 14.21 -14.34
N SER A 146 11.29 15.49 -13.95
CA SER A 146 11.48 16.61 -14.89
C SER A 146 12.88 16.63 -15.54
N ALA A 147 13.87 16.05 -14.87
CA ALA A 147 15.24 15.91 -15.41
C ALA A 147 15.42 14.69 -16.32
N LEU A 148 14.39 13.81 -16.45
CA LEU A 148 14.48 12.66 -17.34
C LEU A 148 14.56 13.12 -18.82
N ASN A 149 15.56 12.61 -19.52
CA ASN A 149 15.77 12.89 -20.94
C ASN A 149 15.28 11.71 -21.79
N SER A 150 14.29 11.96 -22.64
CA SER A 150 13.77 10.96 -23.59
C SER A 150 14.81 10.55 -24.65
N ALA A 151 15.71 11.46 -25.03
CA ALA A 151 16.74 11.17 -26.04
C ALA A 151 17.68 10.03 -25.60
N GLY A 152 18.12 10.03 -24.33
CA GLY A 152 18.96 8.96 -23.80
C GLY A 152 18.25 7.60 -23.75
N LEU A 153 16.93 7.56 -23.57
CA LEU A 153 16.15 6.33 -23.65
C LEU A 153 16.03 5.85 -25.10
N ALA A 154 15.75 6.75 -26.03
CA ALA A 154 15.65 6.44 -27.45
C ALA A 154 16.96 5.85 -27.99
N GLU A 155 18.10 6.42 -27.63
CA GLU A 155 19.41 5.92 -27.97
C GLU A 155 19.68 4.51 -27.40
N ARG A 156 19.45 4.31 -26.11
CA ARG A 156 19.61 3.00 -25.45
C ARG A 156 18.77 1.90 -26.07
N LEU A 157 17.54 2.23 -26.48
CA LEU A 157 16.60 1.29 -27.08
C LEU A 157 16.72 1.24 -28.61
N ARG A 158 17.64 2.03 -29.20
CA ARG A 158 17.85 2.13 -30.67
C ARG A 158 16.56 2.44 -31.41
N LEU A 159 15.74 3.34 -30.86
CA LEU A 159 14.46 3.75 -31.43
C LEU A 159 14.74 4.64 -32.66
N SER A 160 14.04 4.38 -33.77
CA SER A 160 14.11 5.23 -34.96
C SER A 160 13.32 6.53 -34.68
N PRO A 161 13.90 7.71 -34.99
CA PRO A 161 13.20 8.99 -34.83
C PRO A 161 11.98 9.13 -35.75
N ASP A 162 11.97 8.38 -36.87
CA ASP A 162 10.91 8.48 -37.90
C ASP A 162 9.76 7.50 -37.67
N ARG A 163 9.79 6.73 -36.57
CA ARG A 163 8.73 5.76 -36.26
C ARG A 163 8.02 6.13 -34.96
N PRO A 164 6.68 5.99 -34.93
CA PRO A 164 5.93 6.18 -33.70
C PRO A 164 6.34 5.13 -32.65
N VAL A 165 6.40 5.55 -31.41
CA VAL A 165 6.70 4.67 -30.26
C VAL A 165 5.39 4.32 -29.56
N LEU A 166 5.05 3.04 -29.50
CA LEU A 166 3.96 2.53 -28.68
C LEU A 166 4.49 1.99 -27.36
N LEU A 167 4.14 2.67 -26.27
CA LEU A 167 4.49 2.21 -24.93
C LEU A 167 3.44 1.23 -24.41
N VAL A 168 3.85 0.00 -24.14
CA VAL A 168 3.00 -1.05 -23.57
C VAL A 168 3.33 -1.23 -22.10
N LEU A 169 2.31 -1.09 -21.22
CA LEU A 169 2.42 -1.21 -19.77
C LEU A 169 1.59 -2.39 -19.26
N PRO A 170 2.08 -3.64 -19.37
CA PRO A 170 1.32 -4.85 -19.03
C PRO A 170 1.14 -5.06 -17.53
N GLY A 171 1.65 -4.16 -16.69
CA GLY A 171 1.64 -4.27 -15.24
C GLY A 171 3.00 -4.63 -14.66
N SER A 172 3.05 -4.74 -13.34
CA SER A 172 4.30 -5.02 -12.59
C SER A 172 4.32 -6.42 -11.96
N ARG A 173 3.22 -7.14 -11.99
CA ARG A 173 3.09 -8.46 -11.36
C ARG A 173 3.19 -9.56 -12.41
N ARG A 174 3.81 -10.69 -12.04
CA ARG A 174 3.94 -11.86 -12.94
C ARG A 174 2.58 -12.31 -13.51
N SER A 175 1.52 -12.31 -12.69
CA SER A 175 0.17 -12.70 -13.12
C SER A 175 -0.47 -11.71 -14.11
N GLU A 176 -0.19 -10.41 -13.97
CA GLU A 176 -0.62 -9.38 -14.91
C GLU A 176 0.11 -9.53 -16.24
N ILE A 177 1.43 -9.62 -16.19
CA ILE A 177 2.28 -9.79 -17.36
C ILE A 177 1.90 -11.07 -18.12
N ALA A 178 1.79 -12.22 -17.42
CA ALA A 178 1.44 -13.49 -18.05
C ALA A 178 0.06 -13.46 -18.75
N ARG A 179 -0.89 -12.67 -18.24
CA ARG A 179 -2.22 -12.56 -18.82
C ARG A 179 -2.28 -11.59 -20.00
N LEU A 180 -1.51 -10.49 -19.95
CA LEU A 180 -1.61 -9.38 -20.90
C LEU A 180 -0.55 -9.43 -21.99
N TRP A 181 0.54 -10.18 -21.77
CA TRP A 181 1.66 -10.21 -22.71
C TRP A 181 1.24 -10.69 -24.10
N GLU A 182 0.59 -11.84 -24.17
CA GLU A 182 0.16 -12.45 -25.43
C GLU A 182 -0.82 -11.54 -26.21
N PRO A 183 -1.91 -11.03 -25.62
CA PRO A 183 -2.81 -10.08 -26.30
C PRO A 183 -2.08 -8.83 -26.80
N PHE A 184 -1.16 -8.27 -26.04
CA PHE A 184 -0.45 -7.04 -26.42
C PHE A 184 0.58 -7.25 -27.51
N THR A 185 1.19 -8.45 -27.61
CA THR A 185 2.16 -8.77 -28.65
C THR A 185 1.51 -9.26 -29.94
N ALA A 186 0.24 -9.66 -29.91
CA ALA A 186 -0.55 -10.08 -31.07
C ALA A 186 -1.21 -8.90 -31.82
N THR A 187 -1.17 -7.71 -31.25
CA THR A 187 -1.69 -6.46 -31.84
C THR A 187 -0.60 -5.71 -32.58
#